data_89e4691d308d563a9c3fd937270458c1
#
_entry.id   89e4691d308d563a9c3fd937270458c1
#
_cell.length_a   1.000
_cell.length_b   1.000
_cell.length_c   1.000
_cell.angle_alpha   90.00
_cell.angle_beta   90.00
_cell.angle_gamma   90.00
#
_symmetry.space_group_name_H-M   'P 1'
#
loop_
_entity.id
_entity.type
_entity.pdbx_description
1 polymer ?
#
loop_
_entity_poly.entity_id
_entity_poly.type
_entity_poly.pdbx_seq_one_letter_code
_entity_poly.pdbx_strand_id
1 'polypeptide(L)'
;MTEPTSMPAVKQFILDHFLAGEDPARLTPTTPLITGGIVDSLGLLDLVMFLEQQFHVEFEAHEVDPAHFDTLAAIDAILQRKRAQ
;
A
#
# COMPACT_ATOMS: atom_id res chain seq x y z
N MET A 1 -18.98 6.00 14.92
CA MET A 1 -18.58 4.98 13.98
C MET A 1 -17.16 5.17 13.52
N THR A 2 -16.44 4.09 13.47
CA THR A 2 -15.03 4.16 13.11
C THR A 2 -14.86 4.26 11.61
N GLU A 3 -13.98 5.14 11.19
CA GLU A 3 -13.59 5.21 9.79
C GLU A 3 -13.00 3.87 9.37
N PRO A 4 -13.44 3.31 8.25
CA PRO A 4 -12.78 2.11 7.75
C PRO A 4 -11.36 2.47 7.34
N THR A 5 -10.40 1.69 7.82
CA THR A 5 -9.03 1.93 7.42
C THR A 5 -8.78 1.33 6.05
N SER A 6 -7.80 1.85 5.34
CA SER A 6 -7.41 1.30 4.05
C SER A 6 -6.53 0.05 4.21
N MET A 7 -5.99 -0.18 5.40
CA MET A 7 -5.04 -1.25 5.62
C MET A 7 -5.52 -2.64 5.24
N PRO A 8 -6.75 -3.08 5.61
CA PRO A 8 -7.17 -4.43 5.26
C PRO A 8 -7.20 -4.67 3.75
N ALA A 9 -7.67 -3.70 2.97
CA ALA A 9 -7.74 -3.84 1.52
C ALA A 9 -6.35 -3.84 0.91
N VAL A 10 -5.48 -2.96 1.37
CA VAL A 10 -4.11 -2.87 0.87
C VAL A 10 -3.35 -4.14 1.24
N LYS A 11 -3.51 -4.60 2.47
CA LYS A 11 -2.85 -5.82 2.92
C LYS A 11 -3.26 -7.01 2.06
N GLN A 12 -4.55 -7.12 1.78
CA GLN A 12 -5.05 -8.22 0.97
C GLN A 12 -4.48 -8.18 -0.44
N PHE A 13 -4.40 -6.98 -1.03
CA PHE A 13 -3.83 -6.83 -2.35
C PHE A 13 -2.37 -7.31 -2.37
N ILE A 14 -1.60 -6.91 -1.37
CA ILE A 14 -0.19 -7.29 -1.31
C ILE A 14 -0.05 -8.79 -1.10
N LEU A 15 -0.88 -9.37 -0.24
CA LEU A 15 -0.84 -10.82 -0.01
C LEU A 15 -1.16 -11.58 -1.30
N ASP A 16 -2.17 -11.13 -2.03
CA ASP A 16 -2.59 -11.82 -3.24
C ASP A 16 -1.60 -11.69 -4.37
N HIS A 17 -0.94 -10.55 -4.48
CA HIS A 17 -0.09 -10.26 -5.64
C HIS A 17 1.39 -10.50 -5.41
N PHE A 18 1.85 -10.40 -4.17
CA PHE A 18 3.28 -10.47 -3.88
C PHE A 18 3.65 -11.57 -2.88
N LEU A 19 2.70 -12.00 -2.07
CA LEU A 19 2.96 -12.96 -1.01
C LEU A 19 1.97 -14.12 -1.06
N ALA A 20 1.55 -14.50 -2.25
CA ALA A 20 0.62 -15.61 -2.41
C ALA A 20 1.22 -16.88 -1.80
N GLY A 21 0.47 -17.53 -0.92
CA GLY A 21 0.94 -18.72 -0.25
C GLY A 21 1.73 -18.46 1.01
N GLU A 22 2.04 -17.21 1.33
CA GLU A 22 2.76 -16.87 2.55
C GLU A 22 1.79 -16.66 3.70
N ASP A 23 2.33 -16.79 4.92
CA ASP A 23 1.53 -16.58 6.13
C ASP A 23 1.15 -15.11 6.25
N PRO A 24 -0.14 -14.78 6.24
CA PRO A 24 -0.56 -13.36 6.35
C PRO A 24 -0.04 -12.68 7.62
N ALA A 25 0.22 -13.42 8.68
CA ALA A 25 0.72 -12.84 9.92
C ALA A 25 2.11 -12.23 9.76
N ARG A 26 2.84 -12.59 8.70
CA ARG A 26 4.17 -12.04 8.44
C ARG A 26 4.11 -10.64 7.87
N LEU A 27 2.95 -10.22 7.39
CA LEU A 27 2.78 -8.88 6.83
C LEU A 27 2.16 -7.99 7.90
N THR A 28 3.00 -7.17 8.52
CA THR A 28 2.58 -6.26 9.58
C THR A 28 2.60 -4.82 9.06
N PRO A 29 2.03 -3.86 9.80
CA PRO A 29 2.05 -2.46 9.37
C PRO A 29 3.43 -1.88 9.18
N THR A 30 4.46 -2.46 9.80
CA THR A 30 5.83 -1.96 9.71
C THR A 30 6.74 -2.83 8.87
N THR A 31 6.21 -3.89 8.24
CA THR A 31 7.01 -4.74 7.37
C THR A 31 7.51 -3.96 6.17
N PRO A 32 8.84 -3.92 5.91
CA PRO A 32 9.35 -3.20 4.75
C PRO A 32 8.94 -3.93 3.46
N LEU A 33 8.18 -3.25 2.63
CA LEU A 33 7.68 -3.82 1.40
C LEU A 33 8.68 -3.64 0.26
N ILE A 34 9.16 -2.43 0.08
CA ILE A 34 10.06 -2.12 -1.03
C ILE A 34 11.51 -2.41 -0.64
N THR A 35 11.95 -1.88 0.49
CA THR A 35 13.32 -2.13 0.95
C THR A 35 13.50 -3.58 1.37
N GLY A 36 12.42 -4.27 1.74
CA GLY A 36 12.49 -5.68 2.06
C GLY A 36 12.39 -6.62 0.87
N GLY A 37 12.22 -6.06 -0.34
CA GLY A 37 12.20 -6.86 -1.55
C GLY A 37 10.89 -7.53 -1.88
N ILE A 38 9.82 -7.23 -1.14
CA ILE A 38 8.50 -7.81 -1.41
C ILE A 38 7.88 -7.16 -2.65
N VAL A 39 8.02 -5.84 -2.77
CA VAL A 39 7.45 -5.07 -3.87
C VAL A 39 8.60 -4.42 -4.63
N ASP A 40 8.74 -4.76 -5.92
CA ASP A 40 9.76 -4.13 -6.77
C ASP A 40 9.18 -2.90 -7.47
N SER A 41 9.96 -2.31 -8.39
CA SER A 41 9.54 -1.08 -9.08
C SER A 41 8.26 -1.28 -9.89
N LEU A 42 8.14 -2.42 -10.57
CA LEU A 42 6.93 -2.70 -11.34
C LEU A 42 5.76 -2.98 -10.40
N GLY A 43 6.02 -3.67 -9.31
CA GLY A 43 5.00 -3.92 -8.31
C GLY A 43 4.50 -2.64 -7.67
N LEU A 44 5.39 -1.65 -7.49
CA LEU A 44 4.99 -0.36 -6.96
C LEU A 44 3.99 0.32 -7.88
N LEU A 45 4.21 0.26 -9.20
CA LEU A 45 3.26 0.83 -10.13
C LEU A 45 1.91 0.14 -10.06
N ASP A 46 1.91 -1.19 -9.95
CA ASP A 46 0.66 -1.94 -9.81
C ASP A 46 -0.06 -1.55 -8.51
N LEU A 47 0.71 -1.39 -7.44
CA LEU A 47 0.14 -1.00 -6.15
C LEU A 47 -0.49 0.39 -6.23
N VAL A 48 0.21 1.35 -6.85
CA VAL A 48 -0.30 2.70 -7.02
C VAL A 48 -1.61 2.69 -7.80
N MET A 49 -1.64 1.93 -8.92
CA MET A 49 -2.85 1.83 -9.71
C MET A 49 -4.01 1.24 -8.93
N PHE A 50 -3.73 0.20 -8.14
CA PHE A 50 -4.75 -0.39 -7.28
C PHE A 50 -5.31 0.64 -6.31
N LEU A 51 -4.43 1.40 -5.67
CA LEU A 51 -4.85 2.39 -4.68
C LEU A 51 -5.70 3.48 -5.33
N GLU A 52 -5.30 3.92 -6.51
CA GLU A 52 -6.06 4.96 -7.21
C GLU A 52 -7.47 4.49 -7.54
N GLN A 53 -7.59 3.26 -8.02
CA GLN A 53 -8.89 2.72 -8.40
C GLN A 53 -9.74 2.36 -7.18
N GLN A 54 -9.12 1.77 -6.17
CA GLN A 54 -9.85 1.29 -5.01
C GLN A 54 -10.35 2.42 -4.13
N PHE A 55 -9.56 3.48 -3.99
CA PHE A 55 -9.87 4.56 -3.07
C PHE A 55 -10.21 5.87 -3.77
N HIS A 56 -10.26 5.86 -5.10
CA HIS A 56 -10.64 7.03 -5.90
C HIS A 56 -9.75 8.24 -5.59
N VAL A 57 -8.45 8.01 -5.58
CA VAL A 57 -7.45 9.07 -5.37
C VAL A 57 -6.51 9.08 -6.56
N GLU A 58 -5.76 10.18 -6.70
CA GLU A 58 -4.74 10.30 -7.74
C GLU A 58 -3.42 10.66 -7.07
N PHE A 59 -2.37 9.96 -7.46
CA PHE A 59 -1.03 10.25 -6.96
C PHE A 59 -0.24 10.96 -8.05
N GLU A 60 0.41 12.06 -7.68
CA GLU A 60 1.29 12.75 -8.60
C GLU A 60 2.65 12.07 -8.62
N ALA A 61 3.44 12.38 -9.67
CA ALA A 61 4.72 11.69 -9.85
C ALA A 61 5.63 11.80 -8.62
N HIS A 62 5.64 12.96 -7.97
CA HIS A 62 6.50 13.16 -6.80
C HIS A 62 5.98 12.42 -5.57
N GLU A 63 4.73 12.01 -5.58
CA GLU A 63 4.15 11.25 -4.48
C GLU A 63 4.43 9.75 -4.61
N VAL A 64 4.77 9.29 -5.81
CA VAL A 64 5.09 7.89 -6.05
C VAL A 64 6.55 7.67 -5.68
N ASP A 65 6.82 7.73 -4.39
CA ASP A 65 8.15 7.60 -3.82
C ASP A 65 8.17 6.36 -2.95
N PRO A 66 9.19 5.51 -3.08
CA PRO A 66 9.27 4.31 -2.24
C PRO A 66 9.07 4.58 -0.75
N ALA A 67 9.50 5.75 -0.26
CA ALA A 67 9.36 6.07 1.15
C ALA A 67 7.89 6.15 1.58
N HIS A 68 6.99 6.50 0.66
CA HIS A 68 5.56 6.59 0.97
C HIS A 68 4.85 5.25 0.90
N PHE A 69 5.48 4.25 0.30
CA PHE A 69 4.82 2.97 0.04
C PHE A 69 5.60 1.78 0.61
N ASP A 70 6.59 2.05 1.44
CA ASP A 70 7.46 1.00 1.96
C ASP A 70 6.80 0.16 3.06
N THR A 71 5.80 0.71 3.74
CA THR A 71 5.07 -0.03 4.78
C THR A 71 3.58 0.20 4.64
N LEU A 72 2.78 -0.70 5.20
CA LEU A 72 1.33 -0.50 5.22
C LEU A 72 0.97 0.78 5.96
N ALA A 73 1.68 1.08 7.05
CA ALA A 73 1.41 2.29 7.81
C ALA A 73 1.67 3.54 6.97
N ALA A 74 2.75 3.54 6.19
CA ALA A 74 3.06 4.68 5.32
C ALA A 74 2.01 4.84 4.23
N ILE A 75 1.56 3.73 3.64
CA ILE A 75 0.52 3.75 2.61
C ILE A 75 -0.78 4.30 3.19
N ASP A 76 -1.16 3.83 4.37
CA ASP A 76 -2.37 4.31 5.02
C ASP A 76 -2.28 5.81 5.30
N ALA A 77 -1.12 6.29 5.73
CA ALA A 77 -0.93 7.69 6.04
C ALA A 77 -1.12 8.56 4.79
N ILE A 78 -0.51 8.16 3.66
CA ILE A 78 -0.64 8.97 2.44
C ILE A 78 -2.07 8.90 1.90
N LEU A 79 -2.74 7.76 2.01
CA LEU A 79 -4.13 7.65 1.58
C LEU A 79 -5.04 8.56 2.40
N GLN A 80 -4.83 8.62 3.72
CA GLN A 80 -5.63 9.50 4.56
C GLN A 80 -5.43 10.96 4.20
N ARG A 81 -4.19 11.34 3.90
CA ARG A 81 -3.90 12.71 3.48
C ARG A 81 -4.60 13.05 2.16
N LYS A 82 -4.59 12.12 1.20
CA LYS A 82 -5.25 12.33 -0.09
C LYS A 82 -6.76 12.43 0.08
N ARG A 83 -7.33 11.60 0.94
CA ARG A 83 -8.78 11.58 1.13
C ARG A 83 -9.28 12.77 1.93
N ALA A 84 -8.40 13.42 2.69
CA ALA A 84 -8.75 14.60 3.47
C ALA A 84 -8.77 15.88 2.63
N GLN A 85 -8.25 15.82 1.43
CA GLN A 85 -8.19 16.99 0.54
C GLN A 85 -9.50 17.22 -0.20
#